data_1ec5c324d4e11ca0563d95edcb270dc1
#
_entry.id   1ec5c324d4e11ca0563d95edcb270dc1
#
_cell.length_a   1.000
_cell.length_b   1.000
_cell.length_c   1.000
_cell.angle_alpha   90.00
_cell.angle_beta   90.00
_cell.angle_gamma   90.00
#
_symmetry.space_group_name_H-M   'P 1'
#
loop_
_entity.id
_entity.type
_entity.pdbx_description
1 polymer ?
#
loop_
_entity_poly.entity_id
_entity_poly.type
_entity_poly.pdbx_seq_one_letter_code
_entity_poly.pdbx_strand_id
1 'polypeptide(L)'
;TMANNTFRFIQRQYAEDEALMTEVSIWLFRSLTEMGRYEEAARIMDRLDGSTLKRKQREMVAAARTDFYVRQGMYEQAIPEAERLVRTCKSIKRKPRYNFLLSQLYVKENQDGAAKLALKKATRFNFNYEMVFNARIGMASAYQEGDAAVEKKLKKMLRDSRNEEFQDRIYYALANIENKRGNEEGAAGLYWKSVHASVDNDNQQALSFVKLGDYYFKNKAYVQAQIDRGEKKVYLPMYPAYTGDYIRGSTPKDGSVWEE
;
A
#
# COMPACT_ATOMS: atom_id res chain seq x y z
N THR A 1 -14.89 -10.39 20.52
CA THR A 1 -15.13 -11.10 21.79
C THR A 1 -16.30 -12.07 21.68
N MET A 2 -17.50 -11.63 21.27
CA MET A 2 -18.66 -12.53 21.04
C MET A 2 -18.34 -13.63 20.04
N ALA A 3 -17.81 -13.31 18.86
CA ALA A 3 -17.46 -14.28 17.83
C ALA A 3 -16.51 -15.38 18.36
N ASN A 4 -15.47 -15.00 19.11
CA ASN A 4 -14.54 -15.96 19.69
C ASN A 4 -15.24 -16.93 20.66
N ASN A 5 -16.10 -16.43 21.53
CA ASN A 5 -16.88 -17.26 22.46
C ASN A 5 -17.81 -18.21 21.71
N THR A 6 -18.48 -17.73 20.65
CA THR A 6 -19.34 -18.54 19.81
C THR A 6 -18.55 -19.65 19.10
N PHE A 7 -17.40 -19.35 18.53
CA PHE A 7 -16.56 -20.37 17.89
C PHE A 7 -16.05 -21.42 18.87
N ARG A 8 -15.65 -21.02 20.08
CA ARG A 8 -15.25 -21.96 21.14
C ARG A 8 -16.41 -22.82 21.63
N PHE A 9 -17.61 -22.24 21.71
CA PHE A 9 -18.83 -23.01 22.04
C PHE A 9 -19.09 -24.07 20.97
N ILE A 10 -19.07 -23.72 19.68
CA ILE A 10 -19.25 -24.66 18.58
C ILE A 10 -18.22 -25.79 18.64
N GLN A 11 -16.96 -25.48 18.90
CA GLN A 11 -15.88 -26.48 19.06
C GLN A 11 -16.16 -27.52 20.15
N ARG A 12 -16.82 -27.11 21.23
CA ARG A 12 -17.18 -28.02 22.34
C ARG A 12 -18.38 -28.87 22.03
N GLN A 13 -19.40 -28.29 21.39
CA GLN A 13 -20.68 -28.94 21.13
C GLN A 13 -20.67 -29.90 19.93
N TYR A 14 -19.83 -29.63 18.94
CA TYR A 14 -19.81 -30.33 17.67
C TYR A 14 -18.40 -30.89 17.34
N ALA A 15 -17.68 -31.36 18.37
CA ALA A 15 -16.32 -31.83 18.26
C ALA A 15 -16.13 -33.00 17.25
N GLU A 16 -17.18 -33.80 17.02
CA GLU A 16 -17.16 -34.94 16.13
C GLU A 16 -17.29 -34.60 14.64
N ASP A 17 -17.76 -33.38 14.31
CA ASP A 17 -17.86 -32.91 12.91
C ASP A 17 -16.51 -32.29 12.45
N GLU A 18 -15.60 -33.11 11.89
CA GLU A 18 -14.30 -32.66 11.40
C GLU A 18 -14.40 -31.52 10.37
N ALA A 19 -15.41 -31.55 9.49
CA ALA A 19 -15.56 -30.54 8.44
C ALA A 19 -15.95 -29.18 9.05
N LEU A 20 -16.87 -29.20 10.00
CA LEU A 20 -17.27 -28.02 10.75
C LEU A 20 -16.12 -27.51 11.63
N MET A 21 -15.40 -28.43 12.30
CA MET A 21 -14.27 -28.08 13.15
C MET A 21 -13.14 -27.37 12.39
N THR A 22 -12.87 -27.83 11.17
CA THR A 22 -11.90 -27.16 10.32
C THR A 22 -12.34 -25.71 9.98
N GLU A 23 -13.60 -25.53 9.59
CA GLU A 23 -14.12 -24.21 9.24
C GLU A 23 -14.16 -23.26 10.47
N VAL A 24 -14.62 -23.76 11.60
CA VAL A 24 -14.63 -23.02 12.87
C VAL A 24 -13.22 -22.64 13.32
N SER A 25 -12.26 -23.55 13.17
CA SER A 25 -10.85 -23.27 13.51
C SER A 25 -10.25 -22.15 12.64
N ILE A 26 -10.58 -22.10 11.33
CA ILE A 26 -10.16 -21.01 10.45
C ILE A 26 -10.75 -19.67 10.91
N TRP A 27 -12.02 -19.66 11.27
CA TRP A 27 -12.68 -18.43 11.76
C TRP A 27 -12.17 -18.00 13.13
N LEU A 28 -11.91 -18.94 14.03
CA LEU A 28 -11.33 -18.66 15.33
C LEU A 28 -9.90 -18.10 15.19
N PHE A 29 -9.08 -18.68 14.31
CA PHE A 29 -7.75 -18.15 13.97
C PHE A 29 -7.85 -16.70 13.51
N ARG A 30 -8.74 -16.37 12.58
CA ARG A 30 -8.95 -15.01 12.11
C ARG A 30 -9.41 -14.07 13.22
N SER A 31 -10.36 -14.51 14.04
CA SER A 31 -10.86 -13.72 15.17
C SER A 31 -9.78 -13.39 16.19
N LEU A 32 -8.90 -14.34 16.49
CA LEU A 32 -7.77 -14.14 17.40
C LEU A 32 -6.71 -13.19 16.80
N THR A 33 -6.45 -13.33 15.51
CA THR A 33 -5.57 -12.41 14.75
C THR A 33 -6.08 -10.98 14.80
N GLU A 34 -7.40 -10.77 14.56
CA GLU A 34 -8.05 -9.45 14.67
C GLU A 34 -7.95 -8.85 16.08
N MET A 35 -7.94 -9.69 17.09
CA MET A 35 -7.81 -9.28 18.50
C MET A 35 -6.36 -9.05 18.95
N GLY A 36 -5.36 -9.26 18.08
CA GLY A 36 -3.95 -9.19 18.42
C GLY A 36 -3.45 -10.35 19.32
N ARG A 37 -4.26 -11.42 19.49
CA ARG A 37 -3.90 -12.60 20.30
C ARG A 37 -3.08 -13.60 19.48
N TYR A 38 -1.91 -13.17 19.04
CA TYR A 38 -1.10 -13.88 18.04
C TYR A 38 -0.59 -15.24 18.52
N GLU A 39 -0.25 -15.39 19.79
CA GLU A 39 0.21 -16.68 20.34
C GLU A 39 -0.89 -17.76 20.29
N GLU A 40 -2.14 -17.38 20.63
CA GLU A 40 -3.25 -18.31 20.55
C GLU A 40 -3.65 -18.61 19.10
N ALA A 41 -3.57 -17.61 18.24
CA ALA A 41 -3.78 -17.78 16.81
C ALA A 41 -2.75 -18.76 16.22
N ALA A 42 -1.46 -18.62 16.58
CA ALA A 42 -0.40 -19.53 16.12
C ALA A 42 -0.65 -20.99 16.48
N ARG A 43 -1.12 -21.28 17.71
CA ARG A 43 -1.47 -22.65 18.13
C ARG A 43 -2.61 -23.27 17.30
N ILE A 44 -3.53 -22.43 16.78
CA ILE A 44 -4.59 -22.90 15.88
C ILE A 44 -4.04 -23.11 14.49
N MET A 45 -3.15 -22.22 14.03
CA MET A 45 -2.49 -22.32 12.75
C MET A 45 -1.72 -23.64 12.61
N ASP A 46 -0.97 -24.05 13.64
CA ASP A 46 -0.21 -25.31 13.67
C ASP A 46 -1.13 -26.54 13.54
N ARG A 47 -2.29 -26.50 14.19
CA ARG A 47 -3.30 -27.57 14.06
C ARG A 47 -3.89 -27.66 12.66
N LEU A 48 -4.09 -26.52 11.99
CA LEU A 48 -4.59 -26.49 10.61
C LEU A 48 -3.58 -27.04 9.61
N ASP A 49 -2.27 -27.03 9.91
CA ASP A 49 -1.23 -27.60 9.05
C ASP A 49 -1.34 -29.12 8.93
N GLY A 50 -1.71 -29.80 10.03
CA GLY A 50 -1.89 -31.25 10.05
C GLY A 50 -3.21 -31.75 9.44
N SER A 51 -4.12 -30.87 9.03
CA SER A 51 -5.45 -31.23 8.57
C SER A 51 -5.54 -31.40 7.05
N THR A 52 -6.41 -32.33 6.58
CA THR A 52 -6.72 -32.50 5.16
C THR A 52 -7.70 -31.42 4.70
N LEU A 53 -7.19 -30.37 4.10
CA LEU A 53 -7.99 -29.22 3.68
C LEU A 53 -8.55 -29.35 2.26
N LYS A 54 -9.83 -29.08 2.08
CA LYS A 54 -10.44 -28.88 0.76
C LYS A 54 -9.90 -27.59 0.11
N ARG A 55 -9.96 -27.49 -1.22
CA ARG A 55 -9.42 -26.32 -1.96
C ARG A 55 -9.93 -24.97 -1.41
N LYS A 56 -11.23 -24.85 -1.11
CA LYS A 56 -11.82 -23.62 -0.54
C LYS A 56 -11.22 -23.30 0.83
N GLN A 57 -11.05 -24.30 1.68
CA GLN A 57 -10.43 -24.16 3.00
C GLN A 57 -8.96 -23.76 2.88
N ARG A 58 -8.20 -24.35 1.94
CA ARG A 58 -6.81 -23.93 1.66
C ARG A 58 -6.73 -22.46 1.24
N GLU A 59 -7.67 -21.98 0.41
CA GLU A 59 -7.75 -20.55 0.06
C GLU A 59 -8.01 -19.68 1.30
N MET A 60 -8.95 -20.10 2.18
CA MET A 60 -9.28 -19.38 3.41
C MET A 60 -8.12 -19.36 4.41
N VAL A 61 -7.42 -20.50 4.59
CA VAL A 61 -6.25 -20.59 5.47
C VAL A 61 -5.10 -19.71 4.94
N ALA A 62 -4.80 -19.78 3.65
CA ALA A 62 -3.76 -18.95 3.07
C ALA A 62 -4.08 -17.44 3.22
N ALA A 63 -5.35 -17.04 3.05
CA ALA A 63 -5.77 -15.66 3.29
C ALA A 63 -5.59 -15.25 4.76
N ALA A 64 -6.00 -16.11 5.69
CA ALA A 64 -5.90 -15.85 7.11
C ALA A 64 -4.45 -15.77 7.61
N ARG A 65 -3.57 -16.64 7.09
CA ARG A 65 -2.13 -16.61 7.40
C ARG A 65 -1.44 -15.37 6.83
N THR A 66 -1.80 -14.99 5.60
CA THR A 66 -1.30 -13.73 5.02
C THR A 66 -1.64 -12.54 5.93
N ASP A 67 -2.90 -12.44 6.38
CA ASP A 67 -3.34 -11.38 7.30
C ASP A 67 -2.61 -11.44 8.65
N PHE A 68 -2.43 -12.63 9.22
CA PHE A 68 -1.72 -12.87 10.46
C PHE A 68 -0.27 -12.34 10.41
N TYR A 69 0.46 -12.66 9.36
CA TYR A 69 1.85 -12.19 9.20
C TYR A 69 1.92 -10.70 8.87
N VAL A 70 1.02 -10.20 8.03
CA VAL A 70 0.96 -8.77 7.67
C VAL A 70 0.73 -7.89 8.89
N ARG A 71 -0.19 -8.27 9.80
CA ARG A 71 -0.48 -7.52 11.03
C ARG A 71 0.69 -7.46 12.00
N GLN A 72 1.59 -8.42 11.93
CA GLN A 72 2.80 -8.46 12.73
C GLN A 72 4.01 -7.82 12.04
N GLY A 73 3.85 -7.29 10.81
CA GLY A 73 4.94 -6.73 10.02
C GLY A 73 5.89 -7.79 9.44
N MET A 74 5.53 -9.07 9.54
CA MET A 74 6.33 -10.21 9.06
C MET A 74 6.09 -10.44 7.56
N TYR A 75 6.54 -9.48 6.72
CA TYR A 75 6.22 -9.48 5.30
C TYR A 75 6.89 -10.63 4.53
N GLU A 76 8.12 -11.01 4.93
CA GLU A 76 8.83 -12.15 4.35
C GLU A 76 8.02 -13.45 4.49
N GLN A 77 7.42 -13.70 5.67
CA GLN A 77 6.57 -14.86 5.92
C GLN A 77 5.18 -14.73 5.27
N ALA A 78 4.69 -13.51 5.09
CA ALA A 78 3.41 -13.27 4.43
C ALA A 78 3.45 -13.57 2.91
N ILE A 79 4.58 -13.38 2.25
CA ILE A 79 4.74 -13.58 0.80
C ILE A 79 4.38 -15.01 0.36
N PRO A 80 4.97 -16.09 0.90
CA PRO A 80 4.66 -17.44 0.47
C PRO A 80 3.18 -17.83 0.69
N GLU A 81 2.55 -17.31 1.74
CA GLU A 81 1.11 -17.52 1.97
C GLU A 81 0.24 -16.75 0.98
N ALA A 82 0.59 -15.51 0.66
CA ALA A 82 -0.08 -14.73 -0.38
C ALA A 82 0.09 -15.36 -1.78
N GLU A 83 1.25 -15.92 -2.09
CA GLU A 83 1.45 -16.70 -3.33
C GLU A 83 0.57 -17.95 -3.35
N ARG A 84 0.49 -18.69 -2.22
CA ARG A 84 -0.40 -19.85 -2.07
C ARG A 84 -1.85 -19.44 -2.28
N LEU A 85 -2.25 -18.29 -1.72
CA LEU A 85 -3.58 -17.71 -1.91
C LEU A 85 -3.88 -17.42 -3.39
N VAL A 86 -2.95 -16.81 -4.12
CA VAL A 86 -3.08 -16.55 -5.56
C VAL A 86 -3.16 -17.85 -6.37
N ARG A 87 -2.39 -18.89 -6.00
CA ARG A 87 -2.41 -20.20 -6.67
C ARG A 87 -3.74 -20.93 -6.45
N THR A 88 -4.24 -20.95 -5.23
CA THR A 88 -5.48 -21.68 -4.86
C THR A 88 -6.75 -20.98 -5.32
N CYS A 89 -6.74 -19.66 -5.47
CA CYS A 89 -7.89 -18.88 -5.90
C CYS A 89 -8.22 -19.12 -7.38
N LYS A 90 -9.43 -19.63 -7.66
CA LYS A 90 -9.97 -19.74 -9.02
C LYS A 90 -10.89 -18.58 -9.42
N SER A 91 -11.27 -17.72 -8.48
CA SER A 91 -12.17 -16.60 -8.76
C SER A 91 -11.50 -15.52 -9.59
N ILE A 92 -12.01 -15.28 -10.79
CA ILE A 92 -11.54 -14.22 -11.69
C ILE A 92 -11.67 -12.84 -11.00
N LYS A 93 -12.69 -12.63 -10.17
CA LYS A 93 -12.93 -11.36 -9.46
C LYS A 93 -12.00 -11.16 -8.25
N ARG A 94 -11.66 -12.23 -7.52
CA ARG A 94 -10.81 -12.14 -6.31
C ARG A 94 -9.32 -12.20 -6.61
N LYS A 95 -8.91 -12.99 -7.61
CA LYS A 95 -7.52 -13.20 -7.96
C LYS A 95 -6.73 -11.91 -8.27
N PRO A 96 -7.29 -10.90 -8.97
CA PRO A 96 -6.64 -9.60 -9.12
C PRO A 96 -6.35 -8.89 -7.80
N ARG A 97 -7.29 -8.94 -6.83
CA ARG A 97 -7.10 -8.35 -5.49
C ARG A 97 -5.95 -9.01 -4.74
N TYR A 98 -5.85 -10.33 -4.82
CA TYR A 98 -4.75 -11.08 -4.18
C TYR A 98 -3.39 -10.80 -4.85
N ASN A 99 -3.36 -10.63 -6.18
CA ASN A 99 -2.14 -10.20 -6.86
C ASN A 99 -1.75 -8.77 -6.48
N PHE A 100 -2.73 -7.88 -6.24
CA PHE A 100 -2.46 -6.52 -5.77
C PHE A 100 -1.88 -6.55 -4.34
N LEU A 101 -2.47 -7.31 -3.42
CA LEU A 101 -1.92 -7.52 -2.08
C LEU A 101 -0.49 -8.08 -2.13
N LEU A 102 -0.28 -9.14 -2.92
CA LEU A 102 1.04 -9.75 -3.09
C LEU A 102 2.07 -8.76 -3.63
N SER A 103 1.67 -7.87 -4.55
CA SER A 103 2.57 -6.83 -5.04
C SER A 103 3.01 -5.85 -3.97
N GLN A 104 2.11 -5.49 -3.05
CA GLN A 104 2.44 -4.61 -1.93
C GLN A 104 3.43 -5.27 -0.97
N LEU A 105 3.31 -6.57 -0.72
CA LEU A 105 4.26 -7.33 0.09
C LEU A 105 5.64 -7.38 -0.58
N TYR A 106 5.70 -7.64 -1.89
CA TYR A 106 6.96 -7.60 -2.63
C TYR A 106 7.64 -6.23 -2.59
N VAL A 107 6.86 -5.13 -2.66
CA VAL A 107 7.42 -3.77 -2.53
C VAL A 107 8.01 -3.56 -1.14
N LYS A 108 7.34 -4.05 -0.08
CA LYS A 108 7.85 -3.96 1.30
C LYS A 108 9.19 -4.68 1.49
N GLU A 109 9.40 -5.78 0.77
CA GLU A 109 10.63 -6.57 0.78
C GLU A 109 11.61 -6.20 -0.36
N ASN A 110 11.42 -5.04 -1.00
CA ASN A 110 12.26 -4.53 -2.09
C ASN A 110 12.41 -5.49 -3.29
N GLN A 111 11.40 -6.36 -3.52
CA GLN A 111 11.36 -7.31 -4.63
C GLN A 111 10.64 -6.71 -5.84
N ASP A 112 11.18 -5.62 -6.39
CA ASP A 112 10.53 -4.80 -7.43
C ASP A 112 10.12 -5.60 -8.67
N GLY A 113 10.94 -6.55 -9.13
CA GLY A 113 10.63 -7.38 -10.28
C GLY A 113 9.40 -8.27 -10.07
N ALA A 114 9.28 -8.89 -8.90
CA ALA A 114 8.12 -9.70 -8.53
C ALA A 114 6.88 -8.84 -8.31
N ALA A 115 7.04 -7.68 -7.67
CA ALA A 115 5.98 -6.69 -7.48
C ALA A 115 5.37 -6.25 -8.82
N LYS A 116 6.20 -5.91 -9.79
CA LYS A 116 5.77 -5.52 -11.15
C LYS A 116 4.97 -6.62 -11.84
N LEU A 117 5.40 -7.88 -11.75
CA LEU A 117 4.67 -9.02 -12.33
C LEU A 117 3.31 -9.21 -11.66
N ALA A 118 3.25 -9.09 -10.34
CA ALA A 118 2.00 -9.18 -9.58
C ALA A 118 1.05 -8.03 -9.94
N LEU A 119 1.52 -6.79 -10.02
CA LEU A 119 0.75 -5.62 -10.46
C LEU A 119 0.20 -5.81 -11.88
N LYS A 120 1.01 -6.32 -12.82
CA LYS A 120 0.55 -6.63 -14.18
C LYS A 120 -0.60 -7.65 -14.16
N LYS A 121 -0.54 -8.67 -13.31
CA LYS A 121 -1.62 -9.65 -13.14
C LYS A 121 -2.86 -9.03 -12.48
N ALA A 122 -2.68 -8.11 -11.54
CA ALA A 122 -3.78 -7.38 -10.89
C ALA A 122 -4.55 -6.49 -11.87
N THR A 123 -3.89 -5.92 -12.88
CA THR A 123 -4.52 -5.04 -13.90
C THR A 123 -5.14 -5.79 -15.07
N ARG A 124 -5.07 -7.12 -15.12
CA ARG A 124 -5.54 -7.91 -16.27
C ARG A 124 -7.04 -7.77 -16.54
N PHE A 125 -7.84 -7.61 -15.47
CA PHE A 125 -9.29 -7.45 -15.54
C PHE A 125 -9.71 -6.17 -14.81
N ASN A 126 -10.59 -5.40 -15.43
CA ASN A 126 -11.03 -4.11 -14.88
C ASN A 126 -12.33 -4.25 -14.06
N PHE A 127 -12.32 -5.12 -13.04
CA PHE A 127 -13.48 -5.32 -12.16
C PHE A 127 -13.65 -4.24 -11.08
N ASN A 128 -12.59 -3.52 -10.76
CA ASN A 128 -12.59 -2.45 -9.78
C ASN A 128 -11.64 -1.36 -10.29
N TYR A 129 -12.21 -0.21 -10.63
CA TYR A 129 -11.45 0.90 -11.21
C TYR A 129 -10.35 1.40 -10.29
N GLU A 130 -10.68 1.64 -9.02
CA GLU A 130 -9.76 2.15 -8.01
C GLU A 130 -8.56 1.19 -7.80
N MET A 131 -8.82 -0.11 -7.66
CA MET A 131 -7.76 -1.10 -7.53
C MET A 131 -6.85 -1.11 -8.77
N VAL A 132 -7.41 -1.06 -9.97
CA VAL A 132 -6.64 -1.03 -11.22
C VAL A 132 -5.86 0.27 -11.34
N PHE A 133 -6.45 1.38 -10.94
CA PHE A 133 -5.77 2.68 -10.84
C PHE A 133 -4.57 2.59 -9.90
N ASN A 134 -4.79 2.15 -8.66
CA ASN A 134 -3.74 2.00 -7.65
C ASN A 134 -2.64 1.03 -8.09
N ALA A 135 -3.00 -0.07 -8.77
CA ALA A 135 -2.02 -0.99 -9.32
C ALA A 135 -1.15 -0.35 -10.43
N ARG A 136 -1.73 0.52 -11.26
CA ARG A 136 -0.97 1.27 -12.27
C ARG A 136 -0.05 2.32 -11.65
N ILE A 137 -0.51 3.02 -10.60
CA ILE A 137 0.33 3.92 -9.82
C ILE A 137 1.48 3.15 -9.15
N GLY A 138 1.18 2.01 -8.52
CA GLY A 138 2.19 1.16 -7.89
C GLY A 138 3.27 0.62 -8.84
N MET A 139 2.97 0.50 -10.15
CA MET A 139 3.98 0.14 -11.16
C MET A 139 5.11 1.19 -11.26
N ALA A 140 4.86 2.44 -10.92
CA ALA A 140 5.90 3.46 -10.87
C ALA A 140 6.89 3.24 -9.72
N SER A 141 6.41 2.74 -8.58
CA SER A 141 7.28 2.39 -7.44
C SER A 141 8.20 1.21 -7.78
N ALA A 142 7.69 0.23 -8.56
CA ALA A 142 8.44 -0.93 -9.05
C ALA A 142 9.07 -0.68 -10.45
N TYR A 143 9.25 0.59 -10.83
CA TYR A 143 9.84 0.96 -12.11
C TYR A 143 11.32 0.53 -12.18
N GLN A 144 11.69 -0.07 -13.30
CA GLN A 144 13.08 -0.38 -13.65
C GLN A 144 13.46 0.37 -14.93
N GLU A 145 14.73 0.64 -15.11
CA GLU A 145 15.23 1.31 -16.29
C GLU A 145 14.80 0.57 -17.58
N GLY A 146 14.30 1.33 -18.57
CA GLY A 146 13.75 0.77 -19.81
C GLY A 146 12.23 0.51 -19.82
N ASP A 147 11.51 0.74 -18.72
CA ASP A 147 10.06 0.52 -18.62
C ASP A 147 9.20 1.64 -19.24
N ALA A 148 9.51 2.08 -20.45
CA ALA A 148 8.75 3.15 -21.14
C ALA A 148 7.23 2.91 -21.21
N ALA A 149 6.79 1.65 -21.15
CA ALA A 149 5.37 1.29 -21.17
C ALA A 149 4.60 1.76 -19.92
N VAL A 150 5.25 1.81 -18.75
CA VAL A 150 4.63 2.28 -17.50
C VAL A 150 4.36 3.78 -17.60
N GLU A 151 5.35 4.55 -17.98
CA GLU A 151 5.25 6.00 -18.17
C GLU A 151 4.18 6.36 -19.20
N LYS A 152 4.17 5.70 -20.37
CA LYS A 152 3.14 5.91 -21.41
C LYS A 152 1.73 5.67 -20.88
N LYS A 153 1.54 4.66 -20.04
CA LYS A 153 0.25 4.38 -19.39
C LYS A 153 -0.15 5.50 -18.42
N LEU A 154 0.76 5.97 -17.57
CA LEU A 154 0.50 7.05 -16.63
C LEU A 154 0.17 8.36 -17.38
N LYS A 155 0.92 8.71 -18.40
CA LYS A 155 0.63 9.88 -19.27
C LYS A 155 -0.74 9.76 -19.98
N LYS A 156 -1.15 8.53 -20.35
CA LYS A 156 -2.51 8.31 -20.89
C LYS A 156 -3.58 8.50 -19.80
N MET A 157 -3.30 8.11 -18.55
CA MET A 157 -4.24 8.30 -17.44
C MET A 157 -4.47 9.78 -17.11
N LEU A 158 -3.48 10.66 -17.27
CA LEU A 158 -3.66 12.11 -17.13
C LEU A 158 -4.66 12.73 -18.12
N ARG A 159 -4.85 12.11 -19.27
CA ARG A 159 -5.78 12.59 -20.32
C ARG A 159 -7.21 12.04 -20.15
N ASP A 160 -7.41 11.14 -19.22
CA ASP A 160 -8.71 10.49 -18.95
C ASP A 160 -9.44 11.31 -17.88
N SER A 161 -10.57 11.93 -18.23
CA SER A 161 -11.37 12.77 -17.33
C SER A 161 -11.79 12.06 -16.03
N ARG A 162 -11.90 10.73 -16.04
CA ARG A 162 -12.19 9.95 -14.84
C ARG A 162 -11.09 10.01 -13.78
N ASN A 163 -9.91 10.52 -14.12
CA ASN A 163 -8.78 10.65 -13.22
C ASN A 163 -8.51 12.10 -12.81
N GLU A 164 -9.42 13.01 -13.08
CA GLU A 164 -9.22 14.44 -12.79
C GLU A 164 -8.93 14.65 -11.29
N GLU A 165 -9.69 13.99 -10.41
CA GLU A 165 -9.49 14.04 -8.95
C GLU A 165 -8.21 13.31 -8.46
N PHE A 166 -7.55 12.55 -9.33
CA PHE A 166 -6.39 11.72 -8.98
C PHE A 166 -5.12 12.15 -9.73
N GLN A 167 -5.12 13.29 -10.38
CA GLN A 167 -3.96 13.78 -11.15
C GLN A 167 -2.73 13.99 -10.26
N ASP A 168 -2.92 14.40 -9.01
CA ASP A 168 -1.89 14.54 -8.00
C ASP A 168 -1.07 13.26 -7.85
N ARG A 169 -1.74 12.12 -7.72
CA ARG A 169 -1.11 10.80 -7.57
C ARG A 169 -0.40 10.35 -8.85
N ILE A 170 -0.94 10.72 -10.02
CA ILE A 170 -0.32 10.37 -11.29
C ILE A 170 0.95 11.20 -11.50
N TYR A 171 0.92 12.52 -11.21
CA TYR A 171 2.11 13.36 -11.26
C TYR A 171 3.19 12.90 -10.29
N TYR A 172 2.82 12.54 -9.06
CA TYR A 172 3.74 11.97 -8.09
C TYR A 172 4.40 10.67 -8.59
N ALA A 173 3.61 9.79 -9.20
CA ALA A 173 4.11 8.54 -9.76
C ALA A 173 5.09 8.77 -10.93
N LEU A 174 4.79 9.74 -11.81
CA LEU A 174 5.69 10.14 -12.89
C LEU A 174 6.97 10.77 -12.35
N ALA A 175 6.88 11.60 -11.30
CA ALA A 175 8.02 12.19 -10.61
C ALA A 175 8.95 11.12 -10.04
N ASN A 176 8.39 10.08 -9.42
CA ASN A 176 9.19 8.95 -8.92
C ASN A 176 9.93 8.20 -10.04
N ILE A 177 9.36 8.11 -11.24
CA ILE A 177 10.05 7.53 -12.41
C ILE A 177 11.23 8.40 -12.83
N GLU A 178 11.03 9.72 -12.95
CA GLU A 178 12.12 10.65 -13.31
C GLU A 178 13.23 10.64 -12.27
N ASN A 179 12.88 10.60 -10.99
CA ASN A 179 13.85 10.51 -9.90
C ASN A 179 14.69 9.21 -9.97
N LYS A 180 14.05 8.07 -10.26
CA LYS A 180 14.76 6.79 -10.46
C LYS A 180 15.68 6.78 -11.69
N ARG A 181 15.41 7.64 -12.69
CA ARG A 181 16.28 7.87 -13.87
C ARG A 181 17.44 8.81 -13.58
N GLY A 182 17.49 9.41 -12.39
CA GLY A 182 18.47 10.44 -12.05
C GLY A 182 18.12 11.83 -12.57
N ASN A 183 16.96 12.02 -13.19
CA ASN A 183 16.48 13.33 -13.61
C ASN A 183 15.77 14.04 -12.46
N GLU A 184 16.58 14.52 -11.49
CA GLU A 184 16.07 15.13 -10.26
C GLU A 184 15.29 16.43 -10.51
N GLU A 185 15.73 17.26 -11.46
CA GLU A 185 15.04 18.50 -11.83
C GLU A 185 13.68 18.21 -12.48
N GLY A 186 13.61 17.27 -13.41
CA GLY A 186 12.36 16.82 -14.01
C GLY A 186 11.40 16.23 -12.97
N ALA A 187 11.92 15.48 -12.01
CA ALA A 187 11.16 14.95 -10.88
C ALA A 187 10.60 16.06 -10.00
N ALA A 188 11.40 17.07 -9.65
CA ALA A 188 10.97 18.22 -8.85
C ALA A 188 9.82 18.97 -9.55
N GLY A 189 9.93 19.23 -10.85
CA GLY A 189 8.87 19.85 -11.63
C GLY A 189 7.55 19.05 -11.64
N LEU A 190 7.63 17.73 -11.61
CA LEU A 190 6.45 16.86 -11.53
C LEU A 190 5.88 16.77 -10.09
N TYR A 191 6.72 16.79 -9.05
CA TYR A 191 6.25 16.89 -7.66
C TYR A 191 5.50 18.21 -7.44
N TRP A 192 5.97 19.32 -8.02
CA TRP A 192 5.24 20.58 -8.01
C TRP A 192 3.85 20.48 -8.66
N LYS A 193 3.74 19.82 -9.83
CA LYS A 193 2.45 19.57 -10.46
C LYS A 193 1.55 18.71 -9.57
N SER A 194 2.11 17.74 -8.86
CA SER A 194 1.38 16.92 -7.90
C SER A 194 0.81 17.78 -6.75
N VAL A 195 1.60 18.68 -6.17
CA VAL A 195 1.16 19.62 -5.13
C VAL A 195 -0.03 20.47 -5.60
N HIS A 196 0.07 21.06 -6.79
CA HIS A 196 -0.99 21.93 -7.32
C HIS A 196 -2.26 21.18 -7.73
N ALA A 197 -2.12 19.92 -8.14
CA ALA A 197 -3.26 19.07 -8.47
C ALA A 197 -3.95 18.47 -7.23
N SER A 198 -3.35 18.54 -6.06
CA SER A 198 -3.90 18.04 -4.79
C SER A 198 -4.85 19.08 -4.19
N VAL A 199 -6.15 18.96 -4.50
CA VAL A 199 -7.16 19.90 -3.98
C VAL A 199 -7.64 19.49 -2.59
N ASP A 200 -8.02 18.21 -2.41
CA ASP A 200 -8.59 17.67 -1.17
C ASP A 200 -7.81 16.47 -0.62
N ASN A 201 -6.56 16.29 -1.03
CA ASN A 201 -5.72 15.16 -0.66
C ASN A 201 -4.45 15.64 0.06
N ASP A 202 -4.61 16.10 1.30
CA ASP A 202 -3.52 16.62 2.14
C ASP A 202 -2.36 15.61 2.28
N ASN A 203 -2.67 14.32 2.38
CA ASN A 203 -1.65 13.28 2.49
C ASN A 203 -0.76 13.21 1.23
N GLN A 204 -1.35 13.25 0.03
CA GLN A 204 -0.58 13.23 -1.21
C GLN A 204 0.21 14.54 -1.40
N GLN A 205 -0.39 15.66 -1.03
CA GLN A 205 0.26 16.95 -1.07
C GLN A 205 1.48 16.98 -0.16
N ALA A 206 1.33 16.50 1.09
CA ALA A 206 2.43 16.40 2.05
C ALA A 206 3.57 15.50 1.55
N LEU A 207 3.26 14.35 0.95
CA LEU A 207 4.26 13.47 0.35
C LEU A 207 5.06 14.16 -0.76
N SER A 208 4.39 14.97 -1.58
CA SER A 208 5.02 15.72 -2.67
C SER A 208 5.90 16.85 -2.13
N PHE A 209 5.48 17.55 -1.08
CA PHE A 209 6.30 18.55 -0.40
C PHE A 209 7.55 17.95 0.24
N VAL A 210 7.45 16.79 0.88
CA VAL A 210 8.62 16.10 1.45
C VAL A 210 9.65 15.82 0.35
N LYS A 211 9.21 15.33 -0.82
CA LYS A 211 10.12 15.06 -1.94
C LYS A 211 10.76 16.33 -2.52
N LEU A 212 10.03 17.43 -2.57
CA LEU A 212 10.57 18.72 -2.96
C LEU A 212 11.58 19.25 -1.93
N GLY A 213 11.27 19.10 -0.64
CA GLY A 213 12.20 19.44 0.44
C GLY A 213 13.50 18.66 0.35
N ASP A 214 13.43 17.35 0.13
CA ASP A 214 14.60 16.49 -0.08
C ASP A 214 15.45 16.98 -1.28
N TYR A 215 14.80 17.33 -2.40
CA TYR A 215 15.47 17.85 -3.60
C TYR A 215 16.17 19.17 -3.33
N TYR A 216 15.49 20.15 -2.72
CA TYR A 216 16.07 21.47 -2.45
C TYR A 216 17.17 21.40 -1.39
N PHE A 217 17.01 20.58 -0.36
CA PHE A 217 18.05 20.36 0.64
C PHE A 217 19.33 19.78 0.03
N LYS A 218 19.19 18.75 -0.82
CA LYS A 218 20.32 18.13 -1.52
C LYS A 218 21.06 19.12 -2.40
N ASN A 219 20.34 20.02 -3.07
CA ASN A 219 20.90 21.04 -3.94
C ASN A 219 21.35 22.32 -3.19
N LYS A 220 21.35 22.30 -1.84
CA LYS A 220 21.72 23.45 -0.99
C LYS A 220 20.90 24.73 -1.28
N ALA A 221 19.74 24.57 -1.89
CA ALA A 221 18.82 25.66 -2.24
C ALA A 221 17.85 25.94 -1.08
N TYR A 222 18.40 26.25 0.08
CA TYR A 222 17.65 26.36 1.35
C TYR A 222 16.56 27.45 1.33
N VAL A 223 16.77 28.52 0.57
CA VAL A 223 15.80 29.62 0.42
C VAL A 223 14.61 29.19 -0.45
N GLN A 224 14.81 28.32 -1.44
CA GLN A 224 13.74 27.77 -2.28
C GLN A 224 12.94 26.66 -1.58
N ALA A 225 13.30 26.26 -0.36
CA ALA A 225 12.43 25.41 0.48
C ALA A 225 11.14 26.13 0.90
N GLN A 226 11.03 27.43 0.59
CA GLN A 226 9.83 28.22 0.77
C GLN A 226 8.86 27.96 -0.39
N ILE A 227 7.70 27.39 -0.07
CA ILE A 227 6.66 27.10 -1.05
C ILE A 227 5.56 28.15 -0.94
N ASP A 228 5.35 28.88 -2.02
CA ASP A 228 4.23 29.84 -2.11
C ASP A 228 2.96 29.08 -2.53
N ARG A 229 1.97 29.07 -1.63
CA ARG A 229 0.63 28.52 -1.88
C ARG A 229 -0.38 29.67 -1.90
N GLY A 230 -0.38 30.44 -2.97
CA GLY A 230 -1.16 31.65 -3.06
C GLY A 230 -0.65 32.69 -2.04
N GLU A 231 -1.52 33.20 -1.16
CA GLU A 231 -1.14 34.16 -0.11
C GLU A 231 -0.47 33.52 1.12
N LYS A 232 -0.42 32.17 1.20
CA LYS A 232 0.21 31.44 2.31
C LYS A 232 1.55 30.90 1.90
N LYS A 233 2.62 31.40 2.48
CA LYS A 233 3.96 30.87 2.36
C LYS A 233 4.11 29.65 3.26
N VAL A 234 4.45 28.50 2.70
CA VAL A 234 4.75 27.28 3.45
C VAL A 234 6.25 27.11 3.48
N TYR A 235 6.83 27.15 4.66
CA TYR A 235 8.25 26.93 4.87
C TYR A 235 8.50 25.45 5.15
N LEU A 236 9.37 24.81 4.37
CA LEU A 236 9.88 23.50 4.72
C LEU A 236 11.06 23.65 5.69
N PRO A 237 11.07 22.96 6.83
CA PRO A 237 12.16 23.08 7.79
C PRO A 237 13.47 22.57 7.18
N MET A 238 14.55 23.28 7.45
CA MET A 238 15.92 22.95 6.98
C MET A 238 16.52 21.68 7.60
N TYR A 239 15.85 21.03 8.53
CA TYR A 239 16.35 19.86 9.26
C TYR A 239 15.47 18.62 9.06
N PRO A 240 16.06 17.40 9.17
CA PRO A 240 15.37 16.15 8.87
C PRO A 240 14.24 15.76 9.84
N ALA A 241 14.00 16.54 10.86
CA ALA A 241 12.85 16.34 11.75
C ALA A 241 11.62 17.07 11.19
N TYR A 242 11.06 16.53 10.10
CA TYR A 242 9.73 16.93 9.66
C TYR A 242 8.73 16.54 10.74
N THR A 243 8.33 17.47 11.59
CA THR A 243 7.20 17.23 12.49
C THR A 243 5.92 17.28 11.66
N GLY A 244 4.96 16.41 11.97
CA GLY A 244 3.71 16.28 11.22
C GLY A 244 2.91 17.59 11.03
N ASP A 245 3.20 18.61 11.82
CA ASP A 245 2.53 19.92 11.78
C ASP A 245 2.94 20.77 10.57
N TYR A 246 4.19 20.66 10.09
CA TYR A 246 4.66 21.35 8.88
C TYR A 246 4.12 20.72 7.59
N ILE A 247 3.87 19.40 7.62
CA ILE A 247 3.34 18.66 6.47
C ILE A 247 1.88 19.02 6.21
N ARG A 248 1.14 19.50 7.23
CA ARG A 248 -0.28 19.87 7.12
C ARG A 248 -0.54 21.30 6.64
N GLY A 249 0.51 22.06 6.31
CA GLY A 249 0.36 23.43 5.84
C GLY A 249 -0.23 24.39 6.89
N SER A 250 -0.18 24.03 8.17
CA SER A 250 -0.55 24.90 9.26
C SER A 250 0.60 25.89 9.52
N THR A 251 0.35 27.18 9.32
CA THR A 251 1.21 28.23 9.89
C THR A 251 1.26 28.05 11.40
N PRO A 252 2.43 28.26 12.05
CA PRO A 252 2.49 28.34 13.50
C PRO A 252 1.40 29.29 14.01
N LYS A 253 0.60 28.86 14.96
CA LYS A 253 -0.52 29.63 15.53
C LYS A 253 -0.09 30.95 16.18
N ASP A 254 1.20 31.11 16.40
CA ASP A 254 1.81 32.26 17.06
C ASP A 254 2.37 33.34 16.11
N GLY A 255 2.27 33.12 14.77
CA GLY A 255 2.75 34.11 13.80
C GLY A 255 4.27 34.29 13.79
N SER A 256 5.04 33.43 14.45
CA SER A 256 6.49 33.50 14.42
C SER A 256 7.01 33.12 13.03
N VAL A 257 7.47 34.10 12.31
CA VAL A 257 8.35 33.93 11.16
C VAL A 257 9.72 33.57 11.75
N TRP A 258 10.22 32.37 11.46
CA TRP A 258 11.59 32.03 11.83
C TRP A 258 12.54 32.92 11.02
N GLU A 259 12.99 34.01 11.64
CA GLU A 259 14.17 34.72 11.19
C GLU A 259 15.37 33.86 11.59
N GLU A 260 16.12 33.41 10.55
CA GLU A 260 17.42 32.69 10.53
C GLU A 260 17.70 31.63 11.58
#